data_a8dacb427807a36f7545143fca3d30e6
#
_entry.id   a8dacb427807a36f7545143fca3d30e6
#
_cell.length_a   1.000
_cell.length_b   1.000
_cell.length_c   1.000
_cell.angle_alpha   90.00
_cell.angle_beta   90.00
_cell.angle_gamma   90.00
#
_symmetry.space_group_name_H-M   'P 1'
#
loop_
_entity.id
_entity.type
_entity.pdbx_description
1 polymer ?
#
loop_
_entity_poly.entity_id
_entity_poly.type
_entity_poly.pdbx_seq_one_letter_code
_entity_poly.pdbx_strand_id
1 'polypeptide(L)'
;PRFVETKKLPNGDIEHVYEKVKTSFKDKEGNEIPGNPSEDGEQPKKDIPGYRFVETKKLPNGDIEHVYEKVKTSFKDKEGNEIPNYPTEDGEQPKKDIPGYRFVETKKLPNGDIEHVYEKVKTSFKDKEGNEIPGNPSEDGEQPKKDIPGYRFVETKKLPNGDIEHVYEKVKTSFKDKEGNEIPGNPSEDGEQPKKDIPGYRFVETKKLPNGDIEHVYEKVKTSFKDKEGNE
;
A
#
# COMPACT_ATOMS: atom_id res chain seq x y z
N PRO A 1 -33.33 -20.51 -40.25
CA PRO A 1 -33.23 -19.88 -41.57
C PRO A 1 -34.39 -18.95 -41.81
N ARG A 2 -34.17 -17.87 -42.53
CA ARG A 2 -35.23 -16.94 -42.87
C ARG A 2 -35.57 -17.08 -44.36
N PHE A 3 -36.82 -16.89 -44.68
CA PHE A 3 -37.30 -16.96 -46.06
C PHE A 3 -36.83 -15.72 -46.82
N VAL A 4 -36.31 -15.94 -48.05
CA VAL A 4 -35.85 -14.85 -48.91
C VAL A 4 -36.86 -14.64 -50.05
N GLU A 5 -37.12 -15.66 -50.82
CA GLU A 5 -38.03 -15.54 -51.96
C GLU A 5 -38.53 -16.90 -52.45
N THR A 6 -39.59 -16.87 -53.25
CA THR A 6 -40.08 -18.05 -53.98
C THR A 6 -39.75 -17.81 -55.41
N LYS A 7 -39.09 -18.81 -56.07
CA LYS A 7 -38.75 -18.79 -57.47
C LYS A 7 -39.59 -19.78 -58.18
N LYS A 8 -40.10 -19.40 -59.34
CA LYS A 8 -40.79 -20.31 -60.27
C LYS A 8 -39.83 -20.64 -61.40
N LEU A 9 -39.44 -21.89 -61.51
CA LEU A 9 -38.47 -22.32 -62.51
C LEU A 9 -39.09 -22.49 -63.84
N PRO A 10 -38.27 -22.44 -64.95
CA PRO A 10 -38.79 -22.58 -66.27
C PRO A 10 -39.54 -23.91 -66.52
N ASN A 11 -39.19 -24.98 -65.83
CA ASN A 11 -39.83 -26.28 -65.92
C ASN A 11 -41.14 -26.39 -65.14
N GLY A 12 -41.51 -25.26 -64.40
CA GLY A 12 -42.73 -25.24 -63.60
C GLY A 12 -42.52 -25.56 -62.15
N ASP A 13 -41.32 -25.96 -61.77
CA ASP A 13 -40.99 -26.22 -60.34
C ASP A 13 -40.97 -24.95 -59.59
N ILE A 14 -41.15 -25.05 -58.22
CA ILE A 14 -41.16 -23.97 -57.33
C ILE A 14 -40.01 -24.17 -56.31
N GLU A 15 -39.19 -23.11 -56.10
CA GLU A 15 -38.14 -23.13 -55.15
C GLU A 15 -38.40 -22.08 -54.10
N HIS A 16 -38.35 -22.50 -52.84
CA HIS A 16 -38.35 -21.55 -51.71
C HIS A 16 -36.90 -21.36 -51.25
N VAL A 17 -36.43 -20.16 -51.34
CA VAL A 17 -35.04 -19.84 -51.00
C VAL A 17 -34.97 -19.28 -49.57
N TYR A 18 -34.09 -19.87 -48.77
CA TYR A 18 -33.86 -19.45 -47.38
C TYR A 18 -32.41 -19.08 -47.22
N GLU A 19 -32.14 -18.21 -46.29
CA GLU A 19 -30.77 -17.90 -45.88
C GLU A 19 -30.65 -18.10 -44.39
N LYS A 20 -29.41 -18.32 -43.93
CA LYS A 20 -29.15 -18.50 -42.51
C LYS A 20 -29.31 -17.17 -41.82
N VAL A 21 -29.94 -17.21 -40.66
CA VAL A 21 -29.94 -16.06 -39.78
C VAL A 21 -28.54 -15.91 -39.17
N LYS A 22 -28.26 -14.78 -38.56
CA LYS A 22 -26.97 -14.53 -37.92
C LYS A 22 -27.17 -14.26 -36.44
N THR A 23 -26.19 -14.67 -35.66
CA THR A 23 -26.12 -14.40 -34.21
C THR A 23 -24.95 -13.48 -33.94
N SER A 24 -25.21 -12.38 -33.26
CA SER A 24 -24.16 -11.41 -32.88
C SER A 24 -24.02 -11.34 -31.39
N PHE A 25 -22.84 -10.87 -30.95
CA PHE A 25 -22.46 -10.73 -29.54
C PHE A 25 -22.08 -9.25 -29.35
N LYS A 26 -22.96 -8.49 -28.71
CA LYS A 26 -22.87 -7.05 -28.71
C LYS A 26 -22.93 -6.48 -27.28
N ASP A 27 -22.33 -5.30 -27.10
CA ASP A 27 -22.50 -4.56 -25.87
C ASP A 27 -23.84 -3.81 -25.91
N LYS A 28 -24.14 -3.10 -24.84
CA LYS A 28 -25.42 -2.37 -24.74
C LYS A 28 -25.53 -1.21 -25.71
N GLU A 29 -24.40 -0.72 -26.22
CA GLU A 29 -24.36 0.37 -27.18
C GLU A 29 -24.48 -0.12 -28.61
N GLY A 30 -24.59 -1.45 -28.80
CA GLY A 30 -24.74 -2.04 -30.10
C GLY A 30 -23.46 -2.37 -30.84
N ASN A 31 -22.32 -2.23 -30.18
CA ASN A 31 -21.03 -2.55 -30.76
C ASN A 31 -20.70 -4.03 -30.59
N GLU A 32 -20.13 -4.65 -31.63
CA GLU A 32 -19.63 -6.02 -31.48
C GLU A 32 -18.51 -6.06 -30.46
N ILE A 33 -18.53 -7.12 -29.65
CA ILE A 33 -17.50 -7.33 -28.65
C ILE A 33 -16.24 -7.84 -29.35
N PRO A 34 -15.09 -7.22 -29.17
CA PRO A 34 -13.85 -7.64 -29.82
C PRO A 34 -13.58 -9.12 -29.63
N GLY A 35 -13.16 -9.80 -30.70
CA GLY A 35 -12.86 -11.22 -30.66
C GLY A 35 -14.10 -12.12 -30.70
N ASN A 36 -15.30 -11.54 -30.84
CA ASN A 36 -16.54 -12.29 -30.84
C ASN A 36 -17.39 -11.84 -32.05
N PRO A 37 -16.97 -12.21 -33.26
CA PRO A 37 -17.71 -11.81 -34.47
C PRO A 37 -19.04 -12.53 -34.59
N SER A 38 -19.93 -11.98 -35.44
CA SER A 38 -21.20 -12.62 -35.73
C SER A 38 -20.97 -14.00 -36.36
N GLU A 39 -21.85 -14.92 -36.05
CA GLU A 39 -21.79 -16.30 -36.55
C GLU A 39 -23.06 -16.63 -37.27
N ASP A 40 -22.96 -17.55 -38.27
CA ASP A 40 -24.11 -18.01 -39.01
C ASP A 40 -24.97 -18.93 -38.15
N GLY A 41 -26.30 -18.82 -38.38
CA GLY A 41 -27.28 -19.64 -37.68
C GLY A 41 -27.62 -19.11 -36.30
N GLU A 42 -28.50 -19.83 -35.62
CA GLU A 42 -28.82 -19.52 -34.23
C GLU A 42 -27.77 -20.15 -33.34
N GLN A 43 -27.07 -19.30 -32.58
CA GLN A 43 -26.03 -19.76 -31.68
C GLN A 43 -26.41 -19.38 -30.25
N PRO A 44 -26.02 -20.22 -29.27
CA PRO A 44 -26.27 -19.89 -27.85
C PRO A 44 -25.38 -18.77 -27.39
N LYS A 45 -25.75 -18.17 -26.27
CA LYS A 45 -24.90 -17.17 -25.64
C LYS A 45 -23.59 -17.80 -25.22
N LYS A 46 -22.53 -17.00 -25.18
CA LYS A 46 -21.18 -17.41 -24.80
C LYS A 46 -20.81 -16.77 -23.49
N ASP A 47 -19.88 -17.41 -22.77
CA ASP A 47 -19.21 -16.77 -21.67
C ASP A 47 -18.07 -15.95 -22.26
N ILE A 48 -18.13 -14.64 -22.08
CA ILE A 48 -17.11 -13.72 -22.61
C ILE A 48 -16.37 -13.10 -21.45
N PRO A 49 -15.05 -13.35 -21.33
CA PRO A 49 -14.26 -12.78 -20.23
C PRO A 49 -14.39 -11.27 -20.17
N GLY A 50 -14.63 -10.74 -18.98
CA GLY A 50 -14.78 -9.31 -18.79
C GLY A 50 -16.18 -8.77 -19.02
N TYR A 51 -17.11 -9.63 -19.41
CA TYR A 51 -18.49 -9.24 -19.70
C TYR A 51 -19.47 -10.14 -18.96
N ARG A 52 -20.66 -9.62 -18.69
CA ARG A 52 -21.77 -10.43 -18.17
C ARG A 52 -22.91 -10.35 -19.15
N PHE A 53 -23.62 -11.46 -19.31
CA PHE A 53 -24.76 -11.53 -20.19
C PHE A 53 -25.92 -10.72 -19.63
N VAL A 54 -26.60 -9.96 -20.50
CA VAL A 54 -27.76 -9.16 -20.11
C VAL A 54 -29.03 -9.78 -20.65
N GLU A 55 -29.12 -9.97 -21.96
CA GLU A 55 -30.34 -10.50 -22.59
C GLU A 55 -30.05 -11.01 -24.00
N THR A 56 -30.97 -11.81 -24.52
CA THR A 56 -30.98 -12.22 -25.91
C THR A 56 -32.14 -11.53 -26.58
N LYS A 57 -31.86 -10.85 -27.70
CA LYS A 57 -32.89 -10.21 -28.53
C LYS A 57 -33.07 -10.99 -29.81
N LYS A 58 -34.33 -11.19 -30.20
CA LYS A 58 -34.65 -11.76 -31.49
C LYS A 58 -35.17 -10.62 -32.37
N LEU A 59 -34.44 -10.34 -33.45
CA LEU A 59 -34.77 -9.23 -34.33
C LEU A 59 -35.90 -9.63 -35.29
N PRO A 60 -36.60 -8.64 -35.86
CA PRO A 60 -37.70 -8.93 -36.81
C PRO A 60 -37.29 -9.78 -38.02
N ASN A 61 -36.03 -9.65 -38.46
CA ASN A 61 -35.51 -10.43 -39.60
C ASN A 61 -35.05 -11.83 -39.18
N GLY A 62 -35.24 -12.22 -37.93
CA GLY A 62 -34.84 -13.52 -37.41
C GLY A 62 -33.44 -13.60 -36.84
N ASP A 63 -32.64 -12.58 -36.99
CA ASP A 63 -31.29 -12.55 -36.38
C ASP A 63 -31.38 -12.52 -34.87
N ILE A 64 -30.34 -13.03 -34.24
CA ILE A 64 -30.23 -13.10 -32.78
C ILE A 64 -29.13 -12.15 -32.34
N GLU A 65 -29.39 -11.40 -31.28
CA GLU A 65 -28.36 -10.56 -30.61
C GLU A 65 -28.27 -10.95 -29.14
N HIS A 66 -27.10 -11.42 -28.74
CA HIS A 66 -26.81 -11.62 -27.33
C HIS A 66 -26.15 -10.33 -26.85
N VAL A 67 -26.75 -9.71 -25.85
CA VAL A 67 -26.32 -8.41 -25.33
C VAL A 67 -25.60 -8.61 -24.00
N TYR A 68 -24.47 -7.94 -23.86
CA TYR A 68 -23.60 -8.04 -22.71
C TYR A 68 -23.27 -6.66 -22.17
N GLU A 69 -22.74 -6.63 -20.95
CA GLU A 69 -22.16 -5.41 -20.41
C GLU A 69 -20.87 -5.76 -19.70
N LYS A 70 -19.94 -4.82 -19.66
CA LYS A 70 -18.67 -5.06 -18.99
C LYS A 70 -18.88 -5.26 -17.49
N VAL A 71 -18.18 -6.23 -16.93
CA VAL A 71 -18.11 -6.34 -15.47
C VAL A 71 -17.26 -5.21 -14.95
N LYS A 72 -17.24 -5.03 -13.65
CA LYS A 72 -16.44 -3.98 -13.00
C LYS A 72 -15.48 -4.61 -12.02
N THR A 73 -14.29 -4.00 -11.91
CA THR A 73 -13.27 -4.42 -10.95
C THR A 73 -13.06 -3.29 -9.95
N SER A 74 -13.19 -3.60 -8.69
CA SER A 74 -12.98 -2.63 -7.61
C SER A 74 -11.79 -3.01 -6.74
N PHE A 75 -11.25 -2.01 -6.04
CA PHE A 75 -10.09 -2.13 -5.16
C PHE A 75 -10.53 -1.63 -3.80
N LYS A 76 -10.74 -2.56 -2.87
CA LYS A 76 -11.42 -2.26 -1.60
C LYS A 76 -10.62 -2.75 -0.40
N ASP A 77 -10.84 -2.08 0.74
CA ASP A 77 -10.30 -2.57 1.99
C ASP A 77 -11.22 -3.66 2.55
N LYS A 78 -10.83 -4.21 3.70
CA LYS A 78 -11.60 -5.32 4.31
C LYS A 78 -12.98 -4.88 4.79
N GLU A 79 -13.17 -3.59 5.02
CA GLU A 79 -14.46 -3.05 5.45
C GLU A 79 -15.38 -2.74 4.28
N GLY A 80 -14.91 -2.96 3.05
CA GLY A 80 -15.72 -2.74 1.86
C GLY A 80 -15.62 -1.33 1.29
N ASN A 81 -14.73 -0.50 1.80
CA ASN A 81 -14.56 0.86 1.29
C ASN A 81 -13.57 0.88 0.13
N GLU A 82 -13.86 1.69 -0.88
CA GLU A 82 -12.89 1.88 -1.96
C GLU A 82 -11.64 2.54 -1.42
N ILE A 83 -10.49 2.09 -1.92
CA ILE A 83 -9.20 2.67 -1.53
C ILE A 83 -9.04 4.00 -2.28
N PRO A 84 -8.71 5.09 -1.58
CA PRO A 84 -8.53 6.40 -2.22
C PRO A 84 -7.59 6.33 -3.42
N ASN A 85 -7.96 7.01 -4.51
CA ASN A 85 -7.21 7.07 -5.77
C ASN A 85 -7.19 5.77 -6.57
N TYR A 86 -7.99 4.78 -6.17
CA TYR A 86 -8.11 3.52 -6.90
C TYR A 86 -9.58 3.26 -7.16
N PRO A 87 -10.17 4.00 -8.10
CA PRO A 87 -11.58 3.86 -8.41
C PRO A 87 -11.88 2.55 -9.12
N THR A 88 -13.15 2.17 -9.11
CA THR A 88 -13.63 1.01 -9.85
C THR A 88 -13.37 1.20 -11.34
N GLU A 89 -12.93 0.13 -12.01
CA GLU A 89 -12.62 0.15 -13.45
C GLU A 89 -13.50 -0.82 -14.20
N ASP A 90 -13.72 -0.53 -15.46
CA ASP A 90 -14.48 -1.41 -16.34
C ASP A 90 -13.66 -2.63 -16.75
N GLY A 91 -14.36 -3.77 -16.89
CA GLY A 91 -13.74 -5.02 -17.30
C GLY A 91 -13.05 -5.76 -16.18
N GLU A 92 -12.46 -6.89 -16.50
CA GLU A 92 -11.65 -7.64 -15.56
C GLU A 92 -10.27 -7.03 -15.54
N GLN A 93 -9.86 -6.55 -14.37
CA GLN A 93 -8.55 -5.94 -14.19
C GLN A 93 -7.77 -6.73 -13.17
N PRO A 94 -6.45 -6.85 -13.36
CA PRO A 94 -5.62 -7.54 -12.37
C PRO A 94 -5.47 -6.72 -11.10
N LYS A 95 -5.04 -7.38 -10.03
CA LYS A 95 -4.73 -6.66 -8.80
C LYS A 95 -3.57 -5.71 -9.04
N LYS A 96 -3.54 -4.64 -8.27
CA LYS A 96 -2.51 -3.59 -8.35
C LYS A 96 -1.68 -3.60 -7.08
N ASP A 97 -0.44 -3.13 -7.20
CA ASP A 97 0.36 -2.83 -6.01
C ASP A 97 -0.05 -1.46 -5.52
N ILE A 98 -0.59 -1.41 -4.31
CA ILE A 98 -1.08 -0.16 -3.73
C ILE A 98 -0.20 0.21 -2.54
N PRO A 99 0.52 1.36 -2.61
CA PRO A 99 1.38 1.77 -1.50
C PRO A 99 0.61 1.85 -0.19
N GLY A 100 1.20 1.30 0.86
CA GLY A 100 0.56 1.32 2.18
C GLY A 100 -0.44 0.20 2.42
N TYR A 101 -0.68 -0.65 1.44
CA TYR A 101 -1.61 -1.76 1.54
C TYR A 101 -0.96 -3.05 1.10
N ARG A 102 -1.46 -4.18 1.61
CA ARG A 102 -1.09 -5.50 1.10
C ARG A 102 -2.34 -6.18 0.58
N PHE A 103 -2.16 -6.92 -0.49
CA PHE A 103 -3.25 -7.68 -1.10
C PHE A 103 -3.66 -8.83 -0.19
N VAL A 104 -4.99 -9.03 -0.03
CA VAL A 104 -5.54 -10.12 0.77
C VAL A 104 -6.13 -11.21 -0.12
N GLU A 105 -7.06 -10.87 -0.99
CA GLU A 105 -7.73 -11.84 -1.86
C GLU A 105 -8.46 -11.14 -2.99
N THR A 106 -8.78 -11.92 -4.01
CA THR A 106 -9.67 -11.49 -5.10
C THR A 106 -10.97 -12.24 -4.94
N LYS A 107 -12.08 -11.50 -4.92
CA LYS A 107 -13.42 -12.08 -4.87
C LYS A 107 -14.09 -11.93 -6.23
N LYS A 108 -14.75 -12.98 -6.69
CA LYS A 108 -15.59 -12.90 -7.86
C LYS A 108 -17.05 -12.93 -7.39
N LEU A 109 -17.77 -11.86 -7.66
CA LEU A 109 -19.15 -11.73 -7.20
C LEU A 109 -20.10 -12.52 -8.11
N PRO A 110 -21.31 -12.83 -7.62
CA PRO A 110 -22.27 -13.59 -8.43
C PRO A 110 -22.61 -12.91 -9.76
N ASN A 111 -22.57 -11.58 -9.82
CA ASN A 111 -22.87 -10.84 -11.06
C ASN A 111 -21.66 -10.74 -11.99
N GLY A 112 -20.53 -11.37 -11.64
CA GLY A 112 -19.32 -11.36 -12.47
C GLY A 112 -18.34 -10.25 -12.13
N ASP A 113 -18.71 -9.30 -11.29
CA ASP A 113 -17.79 -8.24 -10.86
C ASP A 113 -16.65 -8.82 -10.04
N ILE A 114 -15.52 -8.12 -10.05
CA ILE A 114 -14.31 -8.53 -9.37
C ILE A 114 -14.03 -7.53 -8.25
N GLU A 115 -13.67 -8.05 -7.07
CA GLU A 115 -13.21 -7.20 -5.97
C GLU A 115 -11.84 -7.67 -5.51
N HIS A 116 -10.84 -6.82 -5.65
CA HIS A 116 -9.52 -7.05 -5.05
C HIS A 116 -9.55 -6.43 -3.67
N VAL A 117 -9.31 -7.26 -2.67
CA VAL A 117 -9.40 -6.85 -1.25
C VAL A 117 -8.02 -6.69 -0.68
N TYR A 118 -7.81 -5.60 0.04
CA TYR A 118 -6.53 -5.21 0.63
C TYR A 118 -6.68 -4.89 2.10
N GLU A 119 -5.58 -4.84 2.80
CA GLU A 119 -5.55 -4.30 4.16
C GLU A 119 -4.31 -3.42 4.32
N LYS A 120 -4.41 -2.42 5.20
CA LYS A 120 -3.29 -1.51 5.42
C LYS A 120 -2.13 -2.27 6.05
N VAL A 121 -0.92 -1.98 5.57
CA VAL A 121 0.28 -2.44 6.25
C VAL A 121 0.44 -1.64 7.54
N LYS A 122 1.38 -2.04 8.40
CA LYS A 122 1.66 -1.34 9.64
C LYS A 122 3.11 -0.90 9.65
N THR A 123 3.34 0.26 10.25
CA THR A 123 4.69 0.79 10.47
C THR A 123 4.96 0.80 11.96
N SER A 124 6.06 0.19 12.38
CA SER A 124 6.45 0.14 13.77
C SER A 124 7.78 0.87 13.99
N PHE A 125 8.00 1.27 15.24
CA PHE A 125 9.19 2.01 15.69
C PHE A 125 9.82 1.19 16.80
N LYS A 126 10.93 0.51 16.49
CA LYS A 126 11.50 -0.51 17.37
C LYS A 126 12.96 -0.28 17.64
N ASP A 127 13.42 -0.79 18.80
CA ASP A 127 14.85 -0.81 19.10
C ASP A 127 15.49 -2.02 18.39
N LYS A 128 16.79 -2.17 18.55
CA LYS A 128 17.52 -3.25 17.89
C LYS A 128 17.15 -4.63 18.41
N GLU A 129 16.60 -4.71 19.62
CA GLU A 129 16.16 -5.96 20.20
C GLU A 129 14.75 -6.35 19.78
N GLY A 130 14.09 -5.51 18.97
CA GLY A 130 12.75 -5.80 18.47
C GLY A 130 11.63 -5.30 19.36
N ASN A 131 11.94 -4.53 20.40
CA ASN A 131 10.90 -3.99 21.29
C ASN A 131 10.39 -2.65 20.76
N GLU A 132 9.09 -2.42 20.90
CA GLU A 132 8.53 -1.12 20.55
C GLU A 132 9.07 -0.06 21.49
N ILE A 133 9.37 1.11 20.92
CA ILE A 133 9.87 2.24 21.70
C ILE A 133 8.69 2.86 22.44
N PRO A 134 8.78 3.02 23.78
CA PRO A 134 7.68 3.58 24.54
C PRO A 134 7.19 4.92 23.97
N GLY A 135 5.87 5.09 23.93
CA GLY A 135 5.27 6.29 23.38
C GLY A 135 5.23 6.36 21.86
N ASN A 136 5.68 5.32 21.19
CA ASN A 136 5.72 5.27 19.74
C ASN A 136 5.09 3.97 19.24
N PRO A 137 3.77 3.86 19.33
CA PRO A 137 3.07 2.63 18.91
C PRO A 137 3.08 2.48 17.41
N SER A 138 2.81 1.26 16.94
CA SER A 138 2.65 0.99 15.51
C SER A 138 1.51 1.83 14.94
N GLU A 139 1.67 2.25 13.69
CA GLU A 139 0.68 3.05 12.98
C GLU A 139 0.27 2.36 11.71
N ASP A 140 -0.97 2.62 11.27
CA ASP A 140 -1.47 2.06 10.02
C ASP A 140 -0.83 2.75 8.81
N GLY A 141 -0.60 1.95 7.76
CA GLY A 141 -0.05 2.44 6.52
C GLY A 141 1.46 2.58 6.54
N GLU A 142 2.01 3.07 5.45
CA GLU A 142 3.44 3.36 5.37
C GLU A 142 3.66 4.73 5.97
N GLN A 143 4.48 4.79 7.04
CA GLN A 143 4.78 6.02 7.72
C GLN A 143 6.29 6.28 7.66
N PRO A 144 6.69 7.55 7.56
CA PRO A 144 8.12 7.87 7.56
C PRO A 144 8.72 7.67 8.94
N LYS A 145 10.04 7.59 9.00
CA LYS A 145 10.73 7.54 10.28
C LYS A 145 10.48 8.84 11.04
N LYS A 146 10.52 8.74 12.37
CA LYS A 146 10.31 9.85 13.28
C LYS A 146 11.62 10.21 13.97
N ASP A 147 11.71 11.45 14.42
CA ASP A 147 12.74 11.83 15.37
C ASP A 147 12.23 11.47 16.77
N ILE A 148 12.93 10.55 17.43
CA ILE A 148 12.53 10.07 18.75
C ILE A 148 13.58 10.53 19.76
N PRO A 149 13.21 11.38 20.73
CA PRO A 149 14.17 11.84 21.73
C PRO A 149 14.85 10.68 22.45
N GLY A 150 16.17 10.76 22.58
CA GLY A 150 16.95 9.71 23.24
C GLY A 150 17.35 8.57 22.34
N TYR A 151 16.94 8.59 21.09
CA TYR A 151 17.24 7.52 20.14
C TYR A 151 17.81 8.11 18.86
N ARG A 152 18.60 7.31 18.13
CA ARG A 152 19.01 7.63 16.78
C ARG A 152 18.51 6.56 15.82
N PHE A 153 18.15 6.98 14.65
CA PHE A 153 17.66 6.07 13.60
C PHE A 153 18.82 5.20 13.09
N VAL A 154 18.55 3.91 12.90
CA VAL A 154 19.53 2.97 12.36
C VAL A 154 19.19 2.56 10.93
N GLU A 155 17.99 2.05 10.71
CA GLU A 155 17.58 1.57 9.40
C GLU A 155 16.07 1.41 9.32
N THR A 156 15.58 1.34 8.10
CA THR A 156 14.18 0.98 7.82
C THR A 156 14.18 -0.39 7.18
N LYS A 157 13.40 -1.31 7.74
CA LYS A 157 13.23 -2.65 7.20
C LYS A 157 11.85 -2.77 6.58
N LYS A 158 11.78 -3.39 5.39
CA LYS A 158 10.51 -3.74 4.79
C LYS A 158 10.35 -5.25 4.93
N LEU A 159 9.31 -5.67 5.64
CA LEU A 159 9.07 -7.08 5.91
C LEU A 159 8.41 -7.77 4.72
N PRO A 160 8.49 -9.10 4.63
CA PRO A 160 7.87 -9.81 3.51
C PRO A 160 6.37 -9.57 3.36
N ASN A 161 5.67 -9.31 4.47
CA ASN A 161 4.22 -9.04 4.42
C ASN A 161 3.89 -7.58 4.10
N GLY A 162 4.92 -6.75 3.80
CA GLY A 162 4.72 -5.35 3.46
C GLY A 162 4.79 -4.38 4.63
N ASP A 163 4.82 -4.88 5.87
CA ASP A 163 4.96 -4.03 7.04
C ASP A 163 6.33 -3.35 7.05
N ILE A 164 6.39 -2.18 7.69
CA ILE A 164 7.59 -1.37 7.78
C ILE A 164 8.07 -1.35 9.23
N GLU A 165 9.36 -1.52 9.45
CA GLU A 165 9.96 -1.33 10.77
C GLU A 165 11.07 -0.31 10.69
N HIS A 166 10.91 0.79 11.41
CA HIS A 166 11.99 1.75 11.61
C HIS A 166 12.73 1.32 12.86
N VAL A 167 14.02 1.07 12.72
CA VAL A 167 14.86 0.55 13.81
C VAL A 167 15.75 1.65 14.34
N TYR A 168 15.81 1.75 15.67
CA TYR A 168 16.53 2.79 16.38
C TYR A 168 17.45 2.19 17.44
N GLU A 169 18.38 2.98 17.93
CA GLU A 169 19.16 2.60 19.09
C GLU A 169 19.27 3.82 20.02
N LYS A 170 19.40 3.56 21.31
CA LYS A 170 19.52 4.65 22.28
C LYS A 170 20.80 5.42 22.05
N VAL A 171 20.72 6.73 22.14
CA VAL A 171 21.93 7.56 22.20
C VAL A 171 22.56 7.37 23.57
N LYS A 172 23.79 7.88 23.76
CA LYS A 172 24.49 7.82 25.02
C LYS A 172 24.77 9.22 25.52
N THR A 173 24.73 9.36 26.82
CA THR A 173 25.10 10.61 27.49
C THR A 173 26.35 10.36 28.32
N SER A 174 27.38 11.16 28.12
CA SER A 174 28.62 11.04 28.84
C SER A 174 28.88 12.30 29.69
N PHE A 175 29.72 12.13 30.73
CA PHE A 175 30.10 13.18 31.67
C PHE A 175 31.62 13.28 31.62
N LYS A 176 32.11 14.33 30.97
CA LYS A 176 33.53 14.44 30.62
C LYS A 176 34.16 15.74 31.11
N ASP A 177 35.46 15.68 31.31
CA ASP A 177 36.21 16.91 31.59
C ASP A 177 36.53 17.61 30.27
N LYS A 178 37.19 18.77 30.35
CA LYS A 178 37.51 19.55 29.15
C LYS A 178 38.53 18.88 28.24
N GLU A 179 39.29 17.90 28.76
CA GLU A 179 40.25 17.13 27.98
C GLU A 179 39.61 15.92 27.31
N GLY A 180 38.32 15.69 27.51
CA GLY A 180 37.62 14.59 26.90
C GLY A 180 37.63 13.29 27.70
N ASN A 181 38.13 13.34 28.93
CA ASN A 181 38.17 12.14 29.79
C ASN A 181 36.88 11.99 30.58
N GLU A 182 36.41 10.76 30.72
CA GLU A 182 35.25 10.49 31.58
C GLU A 182 35.63 10.83 33.02
N ILE A 183 34.68 11.44 33.75
CA ILE A 183 34.87 11.76 35.13
C ILE A 183 34.70 10.51 35.97
N PRO A 184 35.67 10.15 36.82
CA PRO A 184 35.56 8.94 37.64
C PRO A 184 34.24 8.87 38.40
N GLY A 185 33.64 7.68 38.43
CA GLY A 185 32.36 7.45 39.09
C GLY A 185 31.15 7.95 38.34
N ASN A 186 31.34 8.45 37.13
CA ASN A 186 30.25 8.99 36.32
C ASN A 186 30.34 8.40 34.89
N PRO A 187 30.01 7.12 34.75
CA PRO A 187 30.08 6.45 33.43
C PRO A 187 29.00 6.97 32.51
N SER A 188 29.19 6.72 31.19
CA SER A 188 28.17 7.02 30.19
C SER A 188 26.88 6.27 30.50
N GLU A 189 25.76 6.90 30.21
CA GLU A 189 24.44 6.32 30.44
C GLU A 189 23.66 6.29 29.15
N ASP A 190 22.74 5.32 29.01
CA ASP A 190 21.90 5.20 27.86
C ASP A 190 20.82 6.28 27.84
N GLY A 191 20.50 6.77 26.65
CA GLY A 191 19.48 7.76 26.46
C GLY A 191 19.98 9.18 26.67
N GLU A 192 19.06 10.12 26.52
CA GLU A 192 19.38 11.53 26.85
C GLU A 192 19.21 11.71 28.35
N GLN A 193 20.29 12.09 29.02
CA GLN A 193 20.27 12.29 30.45
C GLN A 193 20.63 13.74 30.75
N PRO A 194 20.02 14.31 31.78
CA PRO A 194 20.36 15.68 32.19
C PRO A 194 21.75 15.74 32.80
N LYS A 195 22.29 16.95 32.87
CA LYS A 195 23.56 17.16 33.58
C LYS A 195 23.38 16.81 35.05
N LYS A 196 24.47 16.38 35.68
CA LYS A 196 24.51 16.04 37.10
C LYS A 196 25.33 17.05 37.86
N ASP A 197 25.05 17.17 39.15
CA ASP A 197 25.97 17.85 40.06
C ASP A 197 27.05 16.84 40.43
N ILE A 198 28.29 17.15 40.08
CA ILE A 198 29.44 16.28 40.38
C ILE A 198 30.35 16.97 41.35
N PRO A 199 30.54 16.40 42.55
CA PRO A 199 31.42 17.02 43.55
C PRO A 199 32.82 17.26 43.01
N GLY A 200 33.35 18.46 43.26
CA GLY A 200 34.68 18.83 42.80
C GLY A 200 34.76 19.33 41.37
N TYR A 201 33.62 19.39 40.67
CA TYR A 201 33.54 19.83 39.29
C TYR A 201 32.43 20.88 39.14
N ARG A 202 32.58 21.75 38.15
CA ARG A 202 31.50 22.65 37.77
C ARG A 202 31.15 22.41 36.33
N PHE A 203 29.87 22.48 36.01
CA PHE A 203 29.37 22.31 34.67
C PHE A 203 29.81 23.44 33.76
N VAL A 204 30.24 23.10 32.52
CA VAL A 204 30.66 24.07 31.51
C VAL A 204 29.64 24.20 30.44
N GLU A 205 29.33 23.09 29.74
CA GLU A 205 28.42 23.10 28.62
C GLU A 205 27.90 21.67 28.30
N THR A 206 26.82 21.62 27.56
CA THR A 206 26.32 20.38 27.00
C THR A 206 26.55 20.41 25.49
N LYS A 207 27.18 19.38 24.95
CA LYS A 207 27.40 19.23 23.52
C LYS A 207 26.49 18.15 22.98
N LYS A 208 25.88 18.42 21.83
CA LYS A 208 25.14 17.39 21.11
C LYS A 208 25.98 17.01 19.92
N LEU A 209 26.38 15.74 19.85
CA LEU A 209 27.25 15.26 18.79
C LEU A 209 26.44 14.95 17.52
N PRO A 210 27.08 14.87 16.34
CA PRO A 210 26.36 14.60 15.11
C PRO A 210 25.58 13.29 15.12
N ASN A 211 26.06 12.29 15.86
CA ASN A 211 25.37 11.00 15.96
C ASN A 211 24.24 10.99 16.98
N GLY A 212 23.95 12.15 17.62
CA GLY A 212 22.89 12.27 18.59
C GLY A 212 23.32 12.05 20.03
N ASP A 213 24.54 11.59 20.27
CA ASP A 213 25.06 11.44 21.65
C ASP A 213 25.21 12.80 22.32
N ILE A 214 25.12 12.78 23.66
CA ILE A 214 25.18 13.97 24.48
C ILE A 214 26.47 13.91 25.30
N GLU A 215 27.18 15.02 25.38
CA GLU A 215 28.33 15.16 26.28
C GLU A 215 28.10 16.34 27.18
N HIS A 216 28.05 16.09 28.49
CA HIS A 216 28.08 17.13 29.50
C HIS A 216 29.54 17.35 29.86
N VAL A 217 30.03 18.58 29.71
CA VAL A 217 31.43 18.92 29.90
C VAL A 217 31.58 19.71 31.20
N TYR A 218 32.57 19.32 31.97
CA TYR A 218 32.83 19.88 33.27
C TYR A 218 34.31 20.33 33.40
N GLU A 219 34.60 21.14 34.41
CA GLU A 219 35.98 21.45 34.76
C GLU A 219 36.13 21.32 36.27
N LYS A 220 37.33 20.93 36.70
CA LYS A 220 37.60 20.80 38.11
C LYS A 220 37.58 22.15 38.76
N VAL A 221 36.93 22.23 39.91
CA VAL A 221 37.03 23.44 40.74
C VAL A 221 38.40 23.42 41.46
N LYS A 222 38.91 24.59 41.69
CA LYS A 222 40.19 24.73 42.40
C LYS A 222 39.93 25.16 43.80
N THR A 223 40.62 24.54 44.72
CA THR A 223 40.57 24.93 46.12
C THR A 223 41.91 25.54 46.47
N SER A 224 41.89 26.76 47.04
CA SER A 224 43.09 27.39 47.46
C SER A 224 42.91 27.84 48.89
N PHE A 225 44.00 27.86 49.64
CA PHE A 225 44.01 28.28 51.01
C PHE A 225 44.94 29.50 51.14
N LYS A 226 44.39 30.59 51.59
CA LYS A 226 45.16 31.85 51.71
C LYS A 226 45.10 32.39 53.11
N ASP A 227 46.17 33.04 53.51
CA ASP A 227 46.15 33.74 54.78
C ASP A 227 45.44 35.08 54.62
N LYS A 228 45.37 35.87 55.70
CA LYS A 228 44.68 37.17 55.72
C LYS A 228 45.27 38.16 54.73
N GLU A 229 46.54 38.00 54.36
CA GLU A 229 47.25 38.89 53.45
C GLU A 229 47.16 38.43 52.01
N GLY A 230 46.48 37.32 51.76
CA GLY A 230 46.30 36.79 50.40
C GLY A 230 47.40 35.86 49.96
N ASN A 231 48.27 35.36 50.82
CA ASN A 231 49.31 34.40 50.50
C ASN A 231 48.79 32.96 50.68
N GLU A 232 49.26 32.11 49.81
CA GLU A 232 48.96 30.70 49.93
C GLU A 232 49.76 29.94 50.90
#